data_9d90cddd7ff921f78d9423d2b131c8b4
#
_entry.id   9d90cddd7ff921f78d9423d2b131c8b4
#
_cell.length_a   1.000
_cell.length_b   1.000
_cell.length_c   1.000
_cell.angle_alpha   90.00
_cell.angle_beta   90.00
_cell.angle_gamma   90.00
#
_symmetry.space_group_name_H-M   'P 1'
#
loop_
_entity.id
_entity.type
_entity.pdbx_description
1 polymer ?
#
loop_
_entity_poly.entity_id
_entity_poly.type
_entity_poly.pdbx_seq_one_letter_code
_entity_poly.pdbx_strand_id
1 'polypeptide(L)'
;MDLYYKQEITVGLLVIVAIAGFFGGLMWLTGRSFTTGRMDVNVVFEEIGTLTEGDPVQISGFMVGTVGLIELETEGRVSVQLEVDRRFQPKTDAQVAIRSLDFLGAKYVEYSPGTAANFLAEGQAIVGVSSVDLAEIATGLTDDAIEVLVGAQRILSERMTEDVHATLAAVRE
;
A
#
# COMPACT_ATOMS: atom_id res chain seq x y z
N MET A 1 23.44 -11.56 -61.50
CA MET A 1 23.24 -12.19 -60.18
C MET A 1 23.08 -11.16 -59.03
N ASP A 2 23.24 -9.87 -59.25
CA ASP A 2 23.30 -8.87 -58.17
C ASP A 2 21.97 -8.28 -57.72
N LEU A 3 20.90 -8.46 -58.48
CA LEU A 3 19.59 -7.87 -58.17
C LEU A 3 18.84 -8.63 -57.04
N TYR A 4 18.95 -9.94 -57.03
CA TYR A 4 18.29 -10.76 -55.99
C TYR A 4 18.93 -10.53 -54.62
N TYR A 5 20.24 -10.43 -54.54
CA TYR A 5 20.98 -10.23 -53.31
C TYR A 5 20.67 -8.85 -52.65
N LYS A 6 20.48 -7.82 -53.49
CA LYS A 6 20.07 -6.48 -52.97
C LYS A 6 18.66 -6.47 -52.40
N GLN A 7 17.74 -7.25 -52.99
CA GLN A 7 16.37 -7.35 -52.50
C GLN A 7 16.30 -8.10 -51.17
N GLU A 8 17.06 -9.18 -51.00
CA GLU A 8 17.14 -9.93 -49.75
C GLU A 8 17.69 -9.06 -48.59
N ILE A 9 18.75 -8.29 -48.86
CA ILE A 9 19.32 -7.37 -47.87
C ILE A 9 18.32 -6.28 -47.49
N THR A 10 17.60 -5.72 -48.47
CA THR A 10 16.61 -4.67 -48.21
C THR A 10 15.45 -5.20 -47.35
N VAL A 11 14.96 -6.40 -47.64
CA VAL A 11 13.89 -7.04 -46.83
C VAL A 11 14.40 -7.38 -45.45
N GLY A 12 15.62 -7.92 -45.32
CA GLY A 12 16.23 -8.20 -44.02
C GLY A 12 16.40 -6.95 -43.14
N LEU A 13 16.87 -5.85 -43.77
CA LEU A 13 17.00 -4.56 -43.08
C LEU A 13 15.64 -4.00 -42.63
N LEU A 14 14.62 -4.11 -43.49
CA LEU A 14 13.26 -3.66 -43.16
C LEU A 14 12.68 -4.43 -41.97
N VAL A 15 12.89 -5.74 -41.91
CA VAL A 15 12.46 -6.58 -40.78
C VAL A 15 13.16 -6.18 -39.49
N ILE A 16 14.48 -5.94 -39.54
CA ILE A 16 15.25 -5.49 -38.37
C ILE A 16 14.73 -4.14 -37.86
N VAL A 17 14.50 -3.18 -38.74
CA VAL A 17 13.95 -1.87 -38.39
C VAL A 17 12.54 -1.99 -37.82
N ALA A 18 11.69 -2.86 -38.38
CA ALA A 18 10.35 -3.10 -37.82
C ALA A 18 10.38 -3.70 -36.43
N ILE A 19 11.26 -4.68 -36.20
CA ILE A 19 11.45 -5.30 -34.89
C ILE A 19 11.99 -4.26 -33.87
N ALA A 20 12.99 -3.47 -34.24
CA ALA A 20 13.54 -2.42 -33.40
C ALA A 20 12.50 -1.35 -33.06
N GLY A 21 11.69 -0.94 -34.05
CA GLY A 21 10.58 -0.01 -33.84
C GLY A 21 9.50 -0.57 -32.94
N PHE A 22 9.17 -1.84 -33.09
CA PHE A 22 8.19 -2.51 -32.24
C PHE A 22 8.65 -2.57 -30.78
N PHE A 23 9.86 -3.05 -30.52
CA PHE A 23 10.41 -3.09 -29.16
C PHE A 23 10.63 -1.69 -28.56
N GLY A 24 11.09 -0.74 -29.37
CA GLY A 24 11.22 0.66 -28.93
C GLY A 24 9.88 1.30 -28.60
N GLY A 25 8.85 1.02 -29.40
CA GLY A 25 7.48 1.48 -29.15
C GLY A 25 6.87 0.85 -27.89
N LEU A 26 7.05 -0.45 -27.68
CA LEU A 26 6.62 -1.12 -26.45
C LEU A 26 7.31 -0.53 -25.22
N MET A 27 8.59 -0.25 -25.32
CA MET A 27 9.39 0.30 -24.24
C MET A 27 8.95 1.73 -23.89
N TRP A 28 8.62 2.53 -24.89
CA TRP A 28 8.09 3.88 -24.70
C TRP A 28 6.67 3.84 -24.12
N LEU A 29 5.82 2.92 -24.58
CA LEU A 29 4.44 2.77 -24.13
C LEU A 29 4.35 2.25 -22.67
N THR A 30 5.29 1.38 -22.26
CA THR A 30 5.32 0.81 -20.90
C THR A 30 5.79 1.83 -19.86
N GLY A 31 6.21 3.04 -20.27
CA GLY A 31 6.63 4.11 -19.34
C GLY A 31 7.83 3.75 -18.46
N ARG A 32 8.50 2.62 -18.75
CA ARG A 32 9.74 2.24 -18.08
C ARG A 32 10.84 3.21 -18.47
N SER A 33 10.82 4.37 -17.87
CA SER A 33 12.00 5.23 -17.85
C SER A 33 13.10 4.45 -17.13
N PHE A 34 14.14 4.06 -17.86
CA PHE A 34 15.43 3.74 -17.25
C PHE A 34 15.95 5.03 -16.64
N THR A 35 15.29 5.51 -15.63
CA THR A 35 15.73 6.72 -14.94
C THR A 35 16.93 6.30 -14.10
N THR A 36 18.10 6.63 -14.60
CA THR A 36 19.35 6.68 -13.89
C THR A 36 19.14 7.52 -12.63
N GLY A 37 18.78 6.91 -11.52
CA GLY A 37 18.53 7.68 -10.30
C GLY A 37 17.52 7.09 -9.34
N ARG A 38 17.18 5.81 -9.44
CA ARG A 38 16.43 5.10 -8.40
C ARG A 38 17.37 4.64 -7.30
N MET A 39 16.85 4.56 -6.11
CA MET A 39 17.50 3.97 -4.95
C MET A 39 16.55 3.01 -4.27
N ASP A 40 17.13 2.02 -3.63
CA ASP A 40 16.39 1.03 -2.88
C ASP A 40 16.28 1.47 -1.42
N VAL A 41 15.06 1.48 -0.91
CA VAL A 41 14.75 1.76 0.49
C VAL A 41 14.12 0.51 1.08
N ASN A 42 14.77 -0.07 2.08
CA ASN A 42 14.27 -1.26 2.75
C ASN A 42 13.32 -0.85 3.88
N VAL A 43 12.14 -1.46 3.88
CA VAL A 43 11.09 -1.22 4.87
C VAL A 43 10.62 -2.55 5.43
N VAL A 44 10.46 -2.63 6.73
CA VAL A 44 9.96 -3.83 7.41
C VAL A 44 8.56 -3.55 7.93
N PHE A 45 7.62 -4.42 7.56
CA PHE A 45 6.24 -4.39 8.02
C PHE A 45 5.91 -5.65 8.82
N GLU A 46 4.97 -5.56 9.74
CA GLU A 46 4.37 -6.72 10.41
C GLU A 46 3.35 -7.41 9.50
N GLU A 47 2.61 -6.62 8.72
CA GLU A 47 1.60 -7.08 7.79
C GLU A 47 1.57 -6.18 6.55
N ILE A 48 1.44 -6.77 5.37
CA ILE A 48 1.37 -6.04 4.10
C ILE A 48 0.01 -6.12 3.42
N GLY A 49 -0.90 -7.00 3.90
CA GLY A 49 -2.21 -7.23 3.29
C GLY A 49 -2.09 -7.67 1.83
N THR A 50 -2.75 -6.94 0.93
CA THR A 50 -2.78 -7.21 -0.52
C THR A 50 -1.71 -6.44 -1.30
N LEU A 51 -0.69 -5.85 -0.64
CA LEU A 51 0.41 -5.16 -1.33
C LEU A 51 1.19 -6.14 -2.21
N THR A 52 1.48 -5.71 -3.44
CA THR A 52 2.19 -6.51 -4.45
C THR A 52 3.36 -5.76 -5.05
N GLU A 53 4.28 -6.51 -5.65
CA GLU A 53 5.37 -5.91 -6.45
C GLU A 53 4.80 -5.11 -7.61
N GLY A 54 5.32 -3.90 -7.82
CA GLY A 54 4.86 -2.96 -8.84
C GLY A 54 3.83 -1.93 -8.34
N ASP A 55 3.29 -2.09 -7.13
CA ASP A 55 2.37 -1.12 -6.55
C ASP A 55 3.03 0.26 -6.41
N PRO A 56 2.26 1.35 -6.53
CA PRO A 56 2.83 2.69 -6.53
C PRO A 56 3.31 3.12 -5.14
N VAL A 57 4.48 3.79 -5.12
CA VAL A 57 5.00 4.53 -3.96
C VAL A 57 4.72 6.02 -4.18
N GLN A 58 4.05 6.66 -3.24
CA GLN A 58 3.61 8.05 -3.35
C GLN A 58 4.09 8.90 -2.18
N ILE A 59 4.37 10.18 -2.47
CA ILE A 59 4.56 11.25 -1.48
C ILE A 59 3.42 12.25 -1.68
N SER A 60 2.53 12.39 -0.68
CA SER A 60 1.39 13.33 -0.77
C SER A 60 0.55 13.17 -2.03
N GLY A 61 0.34 11.93 -2.49
CA GLY A 61 -0.42 11.61 -3.71
C GLY A 61 0.39 11.66 -5.02
N PHE A 62 1.65 12.09 -4.98
CA PHE A 62 2.50 12.12 -6.17
C PHE A 62 3.34 10.84 -6.26
N MET A 63 3.29 10.13 -7.39
CA MET A 63 4.05 8.89 -7.61
C MET A 63 5.55 9.19 -7.72
N VAL A 64 6.34 8.60 -6.82
CA VAL A 64 7.80 8.78 -6.76
C VAL A 64 8.57 7.48 -6.96
N GLY A 65 7.88 6.36 -7.01
CA GLY A 65 8.52 5.05 -7.15
C GLY A 65 7.52 3.91 -7.23
N THR A 66 8.01 2.71 -7.09
CA THR A 66 7.24 1.47 -7.10
C THR A 66 7.75 0.52 -6.02
N VAL A 67 6.90 -0.38 -5.58
CA VAL A 67 7.28 -1.51 -4.74
C VAL A 67 8.11 -2.47 -5.58
N GLY A 68 9.30 -2.80 -5.11
CA GLY A 68 10.19 -3.80 -5.70
C GLY A 68 9.96 -5.17 -5.08
N LEU A 69 11.04 -5.79 -4.58
CA LEU A 69 11.03 -7.12 -4.01
C LEU A 69 10.30 -7.15 -2.66
N ILE A 70 9.48 -8.20 -2.46
CA ILE A 70 8.81 -8.49 -1.19
C ILE A 70 9.29 -9.85 -0.70
N GLU A 71 9.86 -9.88 0.51
CA GLU A 71 10.38 -11.12 1.12
C GLU A 71 9.83 -11.29 2.53
N LEU A 72 9.37 -12.51 2.83
CA LEU A 72 8.99 -12.89 4.19
C LEU A 72 10.26 -13.35 4.94
N GLU A 73 10.72 -12.55 5.90
CA GLU A 73 11.91 -12.87 6.70
C GLU A 73 11.61 -13.90 7.79
N THR A 74 10.52 -13.67 8.53
CA THR A 74 10.07 -14.52 9.64
C THR A 74 8.57 -14.34 9.81
N GLU A 75 7.89 -15.20 10.57
CA GLU A 75 6.48 -15.00 10.90
C GLU A 75 6.26 -13.60 11.53
N GLY A 76 5.42 -12.78 10.89
CA GLY A 76 5.12 -11.41 11.32
C GLY A 76 6.17 -10.36 10.96
N ARG A 77 7.12 -10.66 10.04
CA ARG A 77 8.07 -9.68 9.50
C ARG A 77 8.25 -9.85 8.01
N VAL A 78 7.78 -8.86 7.25
CA VAL A 78 7.91 -8.81 5.80
C VAL A 78 8.83 -7.66 5.43
N SER A 79 9.91 -7.96 4.73
CA SER A 79 10.82 -6.99 4.14
C SER A 79 10.30 -6.57 2.77
N VAL A 80 10.15 -5.28 2.56
CA VAL A 80 9.68 -4.69 1.31
C VAL A 80 10.73 -3.70 0.82
N GLN A 81 11.23 -3.93 -0.38
CA GLN A 81 12.14 -3.02 -1.04
C GLN A 81 11.35 -2.02 -1.87
N LEU A 82 11.53 -0.74 -1.62
CA LEU A 82 10.91 0.34 -2.39
C LEU A 82 11.94 0.94 -3.36
N GLU A 83 11.62 0.94 -4.65
CA GLU A 83 12.41 1.63 -5.68
C GLU A 83 11.95 3.08 -5.79
N VAL A 84 12.66 4.00 -5.18
CA VAL A 84 12.28 5.42 -5.10
C VAL A 84 13.26 6.29 -5.87
N ASP A 85 12.82 7.43 -6.39
CA ASP A 85 13.69 8.43 -7.00
C ASP A 85 14.69 9.00 -5.96
N ARG A 86 15.98 9.01 -6.28
CA ARG A 86 17.06 9.49 -5.40
C ARG A 86 16.88 10.91 -4.87
N ARG A 87 16.06 11.72 -5.51
CA ARG A 87 15.71 13.06 -5.01
C ARG A 87 15.00 13.03 -3.67
N PHE A 88 14.37 11.89 -3.34
CA PHE A 88 13.58 11.68 -2.12
C PHE A 88 14.27 10.70 -1.17
N GLN A 89 15.58 10.88 -0.97
CA GLN A 89 16.37 10.04 -0.08
C GLN A 89 15.80 10.08 1.35
N PRO A 90 15.67 8.92 2.03
CA PRO A 90 15.13 8.85 3.39
C PRO A 90 16.07 9.52 4.39
N LYS A 91 15.47 10.23 5.31
CA LYS A 91 16.14 10.80 6.48
C LYS A 91 15.83 9.95 7.72
N THR A 92 16.48 10.26 8.82
CA THR A 92 16.34 9.50 10.07
C THR A 92 14.93 9.48 10.66
N ASP A 93 14.09 10.45 10.27
CA ASP A 93 12.67 10.57 10.62
C ASP A 93 11.72 10.16 9.48
N ALA A 94 12.23 9.43 8.47
CA ALA A 94 11.41 8.94 7.37
C ALA A 94 10.32 7.99 7.87
N GLN A 95 9.13 8.09 7.30
CA GLN A 95 7.98 7.25 7.63
C GLN A 95 7.43 6.59 6.37
N VAL A 96 6.98 5.36 6.53
CA VAL A 96 6.37 4.57 5.46
C VAL A 96 5.10 3.92 5.98
N ALA A 97 4.02 4.05 5.23
CA ALA A 97 2.75 3.45 5.56
C ALA A 97 2.10 2.80 4.34
N ILE A 98 1.53 1.61 4.51
CA ILE A 98 0.69 1.00 3.49
C ILE A 98 -0.72 1.58 3.64
N ARG A 99 -1.31 2.02 2.54
CA ARG A 99 -2.64 2.60 2.48
C ARG A 99 -3.51 1.92 1.43
N SER A 100 -4.81 1.88 1.64
CA SER A 100 -5.76 1.43 0.63
C SER A 100 -5.98 2.54 -0.40
N LEU A 101 -5.89 2.20 -1.68
CA LEU A 101 -6.15 3.10 -2.79
C LEU A 101 -7.65 3.18 -3.07
N ASP A 102 -8.35 2.05 -2.93
CA ASP A 102 -9.77 1.91 -3.19
C ASP A 102 -10.44 0.88 -2.26
N PHE A 103 -11.75 0.70 -2.43
CA PHE A 103 -12.55 -0.28 -1.68
C PHE A 103 -12.40 -1.72 -2.22
N LEU A 104 -11.73 -1.91 -3.35
CA LEU A 104 -11.52 -3.22 -3.99
C LEU A 104 -10.25 -3.90 -3.47
N GLY A 105 -9.50 -3.24 -2.60
CA GLY A 105 -8.33 -3.80 -1.93
C GLY A 105 -6.99 -3.44 -2.59
N ALA A 106 -6.99 -2.57 -3.61
CA ALA A 106 -5.74 -2.05 -4.15
C ALA A 106 -5.00 -1.24 -3.09
N LYS A 107 -3.68 -1.48 -2.96
CA LYS A 107 -2.81 -0.81 -1.99
C LYS A 107 -1.81 0.11 -2.69
N TYR A 108 -1.30 1.05 -1.94
CA TYR A 108 -0.14 1.86 -2.30
C TYR A 108 0.71 2.13 -1.06
N VAL A 109 1.95 2.48 -1.27
CA VAL A 109 2.85 2.87 -0.18
C VAL A 109 2.91 4.39 -0.10
N GLU A 110 2.47 4.95 1.02
CA GLU A 110 2.68 6.35 1.35
C GLU A 110 4.07 6.48 1.99
N TYR A 111 4.94 7.24 1.33
CA TYR A 111 6.31 7.46 1.73
C TYR A 111 6.52 8.91 2.11
N SER A 112 7.07 9.15 3.29
CA SER A 112 7.53 10.47 3.74
C SER A 112 9.05 10.41 3.96
N PRO A 113 9.85 11.13 3.17
CA PRO A 113 11.30 11.11 3.31
C PRO A 113 11.80 11.75 4.61
N GLY A 114 10.94 12.45 5.34
CA GLY A 114 11.28 13.14 6.59
C GLY A 114 11.87 14.54 6.39
N THR A 115 12.07 15.22 7.51
CA THR A 115 12.58 16.62 7.58
C THR A 115 13.89 16.74 8.37
N ALA A 116 14.36 15.66 9.01
CA ALA A 116 15.59 15.65 9.78
C ALA A 116 16.81 16.14 8.98
N ALA A 117 17.85 16.60 9.68
CA ALA A 117 19.08 17.07 9.05
C ALA A 117 19.92 15.90 8.48
N ASN A 118 19.83 14.72 9.08
CA ASN A 118 20.64 13.56 8.73
C ASN A 118 19.87 12.59 7.84
N PHE A 119 20.56 12.03 6.85
CA PHE A 119 20.04 10.94 6.05
C PHE A 119 20.11 9.61 6.81
N LEU A 120 19.22 8.71 6.44
CA LEU A 120 19.24 7.32 6.91
C LEU A 120 20.51 6.64 6.38
N ALA A 121 21.17 5.82 7.19
CA ALA A 121 22.35 5.07 6.75
C ALA A 121 21.97 4.02 5.69
N GLU A 122 22.85 3.80 4.72
CA GLU A 122 22.66 2.77 3.70
C GLU A 122 22.46 1.40 4.36
N GLY A 123 21.44 0.67 3.91
CA GLY A 123 21.08 -0.66 4.44
C GLY A 123 20.28 -0.64 5.75
N GLN A 124 20.02 0.51 6.35
CA GLN A 124 19.13 0.59 7.50
C GLN A 124 17.67 0.50 7.04
N ALA A 125 16.92 -0.45 7.61
CA ALA A 125 15.50 -0.59 7.32
C ALA A 125 14.66 0.42 8.11
N ILE A 126 13.62 0.92 7.48
CA ILE A 126 12.57 1.73 8.10
C ILE A 126 11.50 0.77 8.64
N VAL A 127 10.96 1.02 9.82
CA VAL A 127 9.77 0.31 10.28
C VAL A 127 8.55 0.98 9.69
N GLY A 128 7.84 0.25 8.84
CA GLY A 128 6.63 0.70 8.20
C GLY A 128 5.39 0.39 9.03
N VAL A 129 4.33 1.14 8.80
CA VAL A 129 3.02 0.95 9.44
C VAL A 129 2.02 0.48 8.39
N SER A 130 1.30 -0.60 8.68
CA SER A 130 0.14 -1.00 7.88
C SER A 130 -1.10 -0.26 8.38
N SER A 131 -1.85 0.38 7.47
CA SER A 131 -3.15 0.92 7.84
C SER A 131 -4.13 -0.24 8.00
N VAL A 132 -4.79 -0.29 9.14
CA VAL A 132 -5.93 -1.18 9.37
C VAL A 132 -6.98 -0.93 8.30
N ASP A 133 -7.46 -1.96 7.64
CA ASP A 133 -8.50 -1.81 6.63
C ASP A 133 -9.76 -1.20 7.24
N LEU A 134 -10.40 -0.27 6.51
CA LEU A 134 -11.68 0.32 6.91
C LEU A 134 -12.74 -0.74 7.25
N ALA A 135 -12.64 -1.92 6.64
CA ALA A 135 -13.49 -3.07 6.95
C ALA A 135 -13.25 -3.61 8.37
N GLU A 136 -12.02 -3.63 8.83
CA GLU A 136 -11.64 -4.07 10.19
C GLU A 136 -12.09 -3.04 11.24
N ILE A 137 -11.93 -1.74 10.93
CA ILE A 137 -12.49 -0.67 11.77
C ILE A 137 -14.01 -0.75 11.85
N ALA A 138 -14.70 -1.03 10.72
CA ALA A 138 -16.15 -1.15 10.68
C ALA A 138 -16.65 -2.36 11.50
N THR A 139 -15.94 -3.48 11.49
CA THR A 139 -16.28 -4.65 12.33
C THR A 139 -16.04 -4.37 13.80
N GLY A 140 -14.93 -3.74 14.17
CA GLY A 140 -14.63 -3.33 15.55
C GLY A 140 -15.67 -2.36 16.09
N LEU A 141 -16.09 -1.36 15.30
CA LEU A 141 -17.16 -0.43 15.71
C LEU A 141 -18.51 -1.11 15.87
N THR A 142 -18.79 -2.18 15.13
CA THR A 142 -20.04 -2.96 15.25
C THR A 142 -20.06 -3.73 16.56
N ASP A 143 -18.95 -4.33 16.97
CA ASP A 143 -18.83 -5.07 18.22
C ASP A 143 -18.96 -4.14 19.42
N ASP A 144 -18.30 -2.99 19.42
CA ASP A 144 -18.41 -1.96 20.45
C ASP A 144 -19.85 -1.40 20.55
N ALA A 145 -20.51 -1.18 19.40
CA ALA A 145 -21.89 -0.71 19.36
C ALA A 145 -22.88 -1.75 19.92
N ILE A 146 -22.65 -3.03 19.67
CA ILE A 146 -23.46 -4.13 20.23
C ILE A 146 -23.27 -4.18 21.74
N GLU A 147 -22.06 -4.06 22.26
CA GLU A 147 -21.80 -4.06 23.70
C GLU A 147 -22.50 -2.89 24.40
N VAL A 148 -22.44 -1.69 23.83
CA VAL A 148 -23.16 -0.51 24.35
C VAL A 148 -24.67 -0.71 24.33
N LEU A 149 -25.23 -1.28 23.26
CA LEU A 149 -26.66 -1.57 23.15
C LEU A 149 -27.12 -2.61 24.19
N VAL A 150 -26.36 -3.68 24.38
CA VAL A 150 -26.65 -4.71 25.39
C VAL A 150 -26.54 -4.11 26.81
N GLY A 151 -25.56 -3.27 27.05
CA GLY A 151 -25.42 -2.54 28.30
C GLY A 151 -26.62 -1.60 28.60
N ALA A 152 -27.03 -0.85 27.58
CA ALA A 152 -28.20 0.04 27.68
C ALA A 152 -29.52 -0.74 27.91
N GLN A 153 -29.72 -1.87 27.22
CA GLN A 153 -30.87 -2.75 27.44
C GLN A 153 -30.92 -3.30 28.88
N ARG A 154 -29.77 -3.69 29.43
CA ARG A 154 -29.71 -4.19 30.83
C ARG A 154 -30.12 -3.10 31.82
N ILE A 155 -29.59 -1.88 31.67
CA ILE A 155 -29.95 -0.75 32.55
C ILE A 155 -31.43 -0.39 32.45
N LEU A 156 -32.00 -0.41 31.25
CA LEU A 156 -33.41 -0.15 31.00
C LEU A 156 -34.29 -1.23 31.60
N SER A 157 -33.92 -2.50 31.49
CA SER A 157 -34.72 -3.62 32.04
C SER A 157 -34.68 -3.64 33.60
N GLU A 158 -33.56 -3.32 34.21
CA GLU A 158 -33.45 -3.21 35.67
C GLU A 158 -34.33 -2.07 36.23
N ARG A 159 -34.28 -0.88 35.58
CA ARG A 159 -35.14 0.26 36.01
C ARG A 159 -36.62 0.00 35.78
N MET A 160 -37.01 -0.63 34.69
CA MET A 160 -38.43 -0.96 34.45
C MET A 160 -38.97 -1.98 35.44
N THR A 161 -38.15 -2.95 35.85
CA THR A 161 -38.58 -3.91 36.90
C THR A 161 -38.69 -3.26 38.27
N GLU A 162 -37.83 -2.34 38.61
CA GLU A 162 -37.84 -1.63 39.90
C GLU A 162 -39.05 -0.66 39.97
N ASP A 163 -39.35 0.09 38.93
CA ASP A 163 -40.52 0.99 38.85
C ASP A 163 -41.86 0.24 38.86
N VAL A 164 -41.93 -0.93 38.22
CA VAL A 164 -43.11 -1.77 38.24
C VAL A 164 -43.34 -2.32 39.66
N HIS A 165 -42.31 -2.75 40.36
CA HIS A 165 -42.44 -3.22 41.73
C HIS A 165 -42.82 -2.09 42.73
N ALA A 166 -42.24 -0.89 42.53
CA ALA A 166 -42.60 0.28 43.33
C ALA A 166 -44.06 0.72 43.15
N THR A 167 -44.52 0.71 41.89
CA THR A 167 -45.93 1.06 41.56
C THR A 167 -46.91 0.02 42.08
N LEU A 168 -46.61 -1.26 41.99
CA LEU A 168 -47.45 -2.34 42.54
C LEU A 168 -47.48 -2.32 44.08
N ALA A 169 -46.45 -1.90 44.75
CA ALA A 169 -46.43 -1.72 46.21
C ALA A 169 -47.33 -0.56 46.63
N ALA A 170 -47.32 0.55 45.88
CA ALA A 170 -48.11 1.75 46.16
C ALA A 170 -49.62 1.57 45.93
N VAL A 171 -50.04 0.61 45.12
CA VAL A 171 -51.47 0.32 44.84
C VAL A 171 -52.06 -0.67 45.86
N ARG A 172 -51.27 -1.26 46.74
CA ARG A 172 -51.67 -2.28 47.69
C ARG A 172 -51.94 -1.76 49.11
N GLU A 173 -51.72 -0.47 49.34
CA GLU A 173 -52.16 0.27 50.52
C GLU A 173 -53.51 0.99 50.28
#